data_0d426713ef2e7ebd0b1ce967329b796d
#
_entry.id   0d426713ef2e7ebd0b1ce967329b796d
#
_cell.length_a   1.000
_cell.length_b   1.000
_cell.length_c   1.000
_cell.angle_alpha   90.00
_cell.angle_beta   90.00
_cell.angle_gamma   90.00
#
_symmetry.space_group_name_H-M   'P 1'
#
loop_
_entity.id
_entity.type
_entity.pdbx_description
1 polymer ?
#
loop_
_entity_poly.entity_id
_entity_poly.type
_entity_poly.pdbx_seq_one_letter_code
_entity_poly.pdbx_strand_id
1 'polypeptide(L)'
;MNMEKKKTGKKKKHILRKIIITLVILLILAAAGYYAWNSLKNQYTVTYDEYTASRGTISNSLSFSGSLQLVDSAEYTAENGNTSVRNVYVAAGDKVAKGDKLIRLNNGKTYTADFDGTVNAVNVTVGDSPEAGASLVQIADFEHMYVSFRIDEYDILKVATGDRCTVTTTATEQTFESTIEKINYISASTGNVAYYTATAYVTVEGNVYPGMQVTVTVPQEEALDAVVLKADALSFDMRNQAFVFVQDENGRVGRTDVPLFRIPKRGESAPYGDRAQVLPGTLNPTR
;
A
#
# COMPACT_ATOMS: atom_id res chain seq x y z
N MET A 1 -57.73 14.71 98.20
CA MET A 1 -56.52 15.57 97.86
C MET A 1 -55.54 14.65 97.20
N ASN A 2 -55.29 14.76 95.96
CA ASN A 2 -54.26 14.18 95.13
C ASN A 2 -54.81 13.55 93.84
N MET A 3 -54.82 14.31 92.76
CA MET A 3 -54.74 13.75 91.41
C MET A 3 -54.38 14.90 90.42
N GLU A 4 -53.07 15.10 90.23
CA GLU A 4 -52.56 15.83 89.02
C GLU A 4 -51.07 15.55 88.81
N LYS A 5 -50.71 14.42 88.25
CA LYS A 5 -49.36 14.19 87.74
C LYS A 5 -49.24 13.03 86.70
N LYS A 6 -50.14 12.96 85.74
CA LYS A 6 -49.99 11.86 84.74
C LYS A 6 -50.27 12.25 83.28
N LYS A 7 -50.28 13.53 82.89
CA LYS A 7 -50.56 13.90 81.47
C LYS A 7 -49.39 14.53 80.70
N THR A 8 -48.25 14.82 81.29
CA THR A 8 -47.13 15.52 80.61
C THR A 8 -46.13 14.57 79.92
N GLY A 9 -46.08 13.26 80.25
CA GLY A 9 -45.11 12.29 79.69
C GLY A 9 -45.46 11.81 78.25
N LYS A 10 -46.77 11.73 77.88
CA LYS A 10 -47.17 11.20 76.59
C LYS A 10 -46.99 12.22 75.44
N LYS A 11 -47.15 13.52 75.68
CA LYS A 11 -46.92 14.56 74.62
C LYS A 11 -45.46 14.72 74.24
N LYS A 12 -44.52 14.60 75.15
CA LYS A 12 -43.08 14.67 74.89
C LYS A 12 -42.56 13.50 74.00
N LYS A 13 -43.11 12.28 74.22
CA LYS A 13 -42.73 11.10 73.40
C LYS A 13 -43.24 11.23 71.97
N HIS A 14 -44.39 11.83 71.71
CA HIS A 14 -44.93 12.04 70.35
C HIS A 14 -44.15 13.13 69.57
N ILE A 15 -43.72 14.17 70.28
CA ILE A 15 -42.90 15.26 69.70
C ILE A 15 -41.54 14.69 69.33
N LEU A 16 -40.89 13.95 70.26
CA LEU A 16 -39.59 13.29 70.02
C LEU A 16 -39.64 12.33 68.84
N ARG A 17 -40.73 11.50 68.71
CA ARG A 17 -40.91 10.57 67.59
C ARG A 17 -41.10 11.34 66.28
N LYS A 18 -41.80 12.47 66.22
CA LYS A 18 -41.93 13.31 65.04
C LYS A 18 -40.59 13.89 64.62
N ILE A 19 -39.78 14.40 65.55
CA ILE A 19 -38.44 14.95 65.28
C ILE A 19 -37.52 13.86 64.74
N ILE A 20 -37.54 12.64 65.31
CA ILE A 20 -36.75 11.54 64.80
C ILE A 20 -37.17 11.16 63.35
N ILE A 21 -38.49 11.10 63.07
CA ILE A 21 -39.00 10.79 61.72
C ILE A 21 -38.57 11.87 60.69
N THR A 22 -38.66 13.15 61.08
CA THR A 22 -38.23 14.21 60.19
C THR A 22 -36.74 14.20 59.95
N LEU A 23 -35.91 13.90 60.96
CA LEU A 23 -34.46 13.71 60.82
C LEU A 23 -34.09 12.55 59.89
N VAL A 24 -34.78 11.43 60.00
CA VAL A 24 -34.61 10.25 59.14
C VAL A 24 -34.97 10.59 57.71
N ILE A 25 -36.13 11.31 57.48
CA ILE A 25 -36.51 11.74 56.13
C ILE A 25 -35.48 12.72 55.53
N LEU A 26 -34.96 13.64 56.34
CA LEU A 26 -33.91 14.56 55.88
C LEU A 26 -32.61 13.82 55.52
N LEU A 27 -32.26 12.79 56.28
CA LEU A 27 -31.10 11.95 56.01
C LEU A 27 -31.25 11.12 54.75
N ILE A 28 -32.45 10.60 54.49
CA ILE A 28 -32.79 9.86 53.26
C ILE A 28 -32.74 10.82 52.06
N LEU A 29 -33.26 12.03 52.18
CA LEU A 29 -33.21 13.04 51.11
C LEU A 29 -31.78 13.49 50.83
N ALA A 30 -30.95 13.66 51.86
CA ALA A 30 -29.53 13.99 51.73
C ALA A 30 -28.76 12.86 51.02
N ALA A 31 -29.01 11.59 51.43
CA ALA A 31 -28.41 10.43 50.79
C ALA A 31 -28.85 10.25 49.33
N ALA A 32 -30.16 10.47 49.03
CA ALA A 32 -30.68 10.43 47.67
C ALA A 32 -30.08 11.57 46.81
N GLY A 33 -29.96 12.78 47.35
CA GLY A 33 -29.29 13.91 46.69
C GLY A 33 -27.80 13.65 46.42
N TYR A 34 -27.08 13.06 47.37
CA TYR A 34 -25.72 12.67 47.20
C TYR A 34 -25.54 11.58 46.11
N TYR A 35 -26.44 10.60 46.12
CA TYR A 35 -26.43 9.53 45.13
C TYR A 35 -26.75 10.04 43.72
N ALA A 36 -27.75 10.92 43.59
CA ALA A 36 -28.06 11.58 42.33
C ALA A 36 -26.92 12.46 41.81
N TRP A 37 -26.29 13.22 42.70
CA TRP A 37 -25.11 14.06 42.38
C TRP A 37 -23.93 13.23 41.90
N ASN A 38 -23.65 12.12 42.58
CA ASN A 38 -22.56 11.24 42.21
C ASN A 38 -22.85 10.45 40.92
N SER A 39 -24.10 10.09 40.68
CA SER A 39 -24.54 9.45 39.42
C SER A 39 -24.45 10.42 38.24
N LEU A 40 -24.82 11.67 38.41
CA LEU A 40 -24.67 12.70 37.36
C LEU A 40 -23.20 13.03 37.04
N LYS A 41 -22.32 13.04 38.05
CA LYS A 41 -20.88 13.24 37.79
C LYS A 41 -20.26 12.17 36.92
N ASN A 42 -20.71 10.92 37.06
CA ASN A 42 -20.16 9.78 36.31
C ASN A 42 -20.72 9.64 34.89
N GLN A 43 -21.73 10.42 34.49
CA GLN A 43 -22.30 10.40 33.16
C GLN A 43 -21.58 11.29 32.14
N TYR A 44 -20.61 12.10 32.57
CA TYR A 44 -19.88 13.04 31.69
C TYR A 44 -18.40 12.74 31.57
N THR A 45 -17.99 11.48 31.81
CA THR A 45 -16.62 11.07 31.40
C THR A 45 -16.62 10.84 29.91
N VAL A 46 -16.24 11.85 29.15
CA VAL A 46 -15.92 11.71 27.74
C VAL A 46 -14.67 10.84 27.66
N THR A 47 -14.82 9.65 27.10
CA THR A 47 -13.68 8.78 26.80
C THR A 47 -13.10 9.25 25.48
N TYR A 48 -11.80 9.46 25.45
CA TYR A 48 -11.05 9.82 24.26
C TYR A 48 -10.15 8.66 23.87
N ASP A 49 -10.10 8.36 22.57
CA ASP A 49 -9.07 7.49 22.03
C ASP A 49 -7.81 8.32 21.78
N GLU A 50 -6.68 7.86 22.28
CA GLU A 50 -5.42 8.55 22.12
C GLU A 50 -4.71 8.09 20.84
N TYR A 51 -4.33 9.04 20.00
CA TYR A 51 -3.59 8.82 18.76
C TYR A 51 -2.25 9.52 18.83
N THR A 52 -1.19 8.78 18.55
CA THR A 52 0.16 9.33 18.49
C THR A 52 0.50 9.72 17.06
N ALA A 53 0.88 10.97 16.84
CA ALA A 53 1.45 11.41 15.58
C ALA A 53 2.85 10.82 15.42
N SER A 54 3.16 10.30 14.24
CA SER A 54 4.48 9.78 13.90
C SER A 54 5.04 10.54 12.70
N ARG A 55 6.36 10.55 12.55
CA ARG A 55 6.99 11.03 11.33
C ARG A 55 7.06 9.89 10.33
N GLY A 56 6.70 10.17 9.10
CA GLY A 56 6.68 9.20 8.02
C GLY A 56 6.71 9.85 6.65
N THR A 57 6.91 9.03 5.64
CA THR A 57 6.82 9.47 4.25
C THR A 57 5.41 9.24 3.75
N ILE A 58 4.80 10.28 3.20
CA ILE A 58 3.54 10.18 2.46
C ILE A 58 3.90 10.27 0.98
N SER A 59 3.60 9.21 0.23
CA SER A 59 3.75 9.20 -1.21
C SER A 59 2.40 9.04 -1.90
N ASN A 60 2.16 9.85 -2.91
CA ASN A 60 1.11 9.61 -3.89
C ASN A 60 1.75 8.89 -5.07
N SER A 61 1.18 7.80 -5.53
CA SER A 61 1.71 7.01 -6.62
C SER A 61 0.62 6.59 -7.58
N LEU A 62 0.98 6.48 -8.85
CA LEU A 62 0.16 5.85 -9.87
C LEU A 62 0.52 4.38 -9.96
N SER A 63 -0.49 3.53 -10.13
CA SER A 63 -0.30 2.08 -10.27
C SER A 63 -0.87 1.61 -11.59
N PHE A 64 -0.05 0.91 -12.35
CA PHE A 64 -0.40 0.39 -13.68
C PHE A 64 -0.21 -1.12 -13.69
N SER A 65 -1.08 -1.82 -14.43
CA SER A 65 -0.95 -3.25 -14.66
C SER A 65 -0.18 -3.52 -15.93
N GLY A 66 0.73 -4.49 -15.89
CA GLY A 66 1.55 -4.90 -17.00
C GLY A 66 1.90 -6.38 -16.95
N SER A 67 2.72 -6.80 -17.89
CA SER A 67 3.25 -8.16 -17.95
C SER A 67 4.74 -8.15 -18.30
N LEU A 68 5.47 -9.11 -17.75
CA LEU A 68 6.87 -9.35 -18.06
C LEU A 68 7.01 -9.98 -19.43
N GLN A 69 7.99 -9.53 -20.19
CA GLN A 69 8.34 -10.05 -21.50
C GLN A 69 9.85 -10.21 -21.64
N LEU A 70 10.28 -11.16 -22.46
CA LEU A 70 11.70 -11.37 -22.74
C LEU A 70 12.24 -10.22 -23.60
N VAL A 71 13.43 -9.72 -23.26
CA VAL A 71 14.19 -8.81 -24.11
C VAL A 71 14.70 -9.57 -25.31
N ASP A 72 15.38 -10.71 -25.05
CA ASP A 72 15.98 -11.53 -26.05
C ASP A 72 15.45 -12.98 -25.98
N SER A 73 14.97 -13.45 -27.13
CA SER A 73 14.60 -14.85 -27.35
C SER A 73 14.84 -15.23 -28.81
N ALA A 74 15.32 -16.41 -29.05
CA ALA A 74 15.54 -16.93 -30.39
C ALA A 74 15.08 -18.38 -30.50
N GLU A 75 14.41 -18.65 -31.60
CA GLU A 75 14.06 -20.00 -32.03
C GLU A 75 14.82 -20.32 -33.31
N TYR A 76 15.65 -21.33 -33.22
CA TYR A 76 16.46 -21.81 -34.36
C TYR A 76 15.69 -22.92 -35.06
N THR A 77 15.38 -22.71 -36.33
CA THR A 77 14.58 -23.62 -37.16
C THR A 77 15.43 -24.22 -38.27
N ALA A 78 15.04 -25.41 -38.71
CA ALA A 78 15.68 -26.07 -39.87
C ALA A 78 15.33 -25.27 -41.14
N GLU A 79 16.33 -24.80 -41.89
CA GLU A 79 16.12 -24.09 -43.15
C GLU A 79 15.67 -25.02 -44.27
N ASN A 80 16.18 -26.26 -44.27
CA ASN A 80 15.90 -27.25 -45.33
C ASN A 80 15.61 -28.60 -44.70
N GLY A 81 14.65 -29.33 -45.25
CA GLY A 81 14.25 -30.66 -44.78
C GLY A 81 15.14 -31.85 -45.21
N ASN A 82 16.21 -31.61 -45.94
CA ASN A 82 17.01 -32.68 -46.54
C ASN A 82 18.36 -32.91 -45.82
N THR A 83 18.41 -32.64 -44.50
CA THR A 83 19.65 -32.81 -43.73
C THR A 83 19.34 -33.39 -42.39
N SER A 84 20.29 -34.17 -41.83
CA SER A 84 20.12 -34.71 -40.49
C SER A 84 21.01 -33.98 -39.47
N VAL A 85 20.61 -34.10 -38.22
CA VAL A 85 21.36 -33.58 -37.05
C VAL A 85 22.60 -34.42 -36.82
N ARG A 86 23.78 -33.78 -36.88
CA ARG A 86 25.07 -34.43 -36.64
C ARG A 86 25.44 -34.43 -35.16
N ASN A 87 25.32 -33.28 -34.54
CA ASN A 87 25.63 -33.07 -33.11
C ASN A 87 24.62 -32.12 -32.47
N VAL A 88 24.28 -32.41 -31.23
CA VAL A 88 23.56 -31.52 -30.30
C VAL A 88 24.55 -31.23 -29.18
N TYR A 89 24.88 -29.97 -28.93
CA TYR A 89 25.92 -29.55 -27.98
C TYR A 89 25.34 -29.09 -26.65
N VAL A 90 24.01 -28.90 -26.58
CA VAL A 90 23.31 -28.30 -25.43
C VAL A 90 22.11 -29.13 -25.04
N ALA A 91 21.70 -29.01 -23.79
CA ALA A 91 20.47 -29.56 -23.24
C ALA A 91 19.56 -28.45 -22.71
N ALA A 92 18.28 -28.76 -22.54
CA ALA A 92 17.35 -27.81 -21.90
C ALA A 92 17.82 -27.50 -20.48
N GLY A 93 17.86 -26.23 -20.14
CA GLY A 93 18.35 -25.69 -18.88
C GLY A 93 19.82 -25.26 -18.89
N ASP A 94 20.59 -25.56 -19.95
CA ASP A 94 21.98 -25.14 -20.04
C ASP A 94 22.08 -23.61 -20.24
N LYS A 95 23.04 -22.98 -19.56
CA LYS A 95 23.42 -21.60 -19.84
C LYS A 95 24.38 -21.57 -21.03
N VAL A 96 24.13 -20.68 -21.98
CA VAL A 96 24.94 -20.48 -23.17
C VAL A 96 25.39 -19.04 -23.28
N ALA A 97 26.61 -18.84 -23.77
CA ALA A 97 27.11 -17.51 -24.12
C ALA A 97 26.95 -17.30 -25.63
N LYS A 98 26.90 -16.02 -26.01
CA LYS A 98 26.89 -15.62 -27.42
C LYS A 98 28.06 -16.28 -28.18
N GLY A 99 27.72 -16.98 -29.27
CA GLY A 99 28.66 -17.69 -30.10
C GLY A 99 28.83 -19.19 -29.75
N ASP A 100 28.25 -19.66 -28.65
CA ASP A 100 28.29 -21.07 -28.27
C ASP A 100 27.54 -21.91 -29.31
N LYS A 101 28.10 -23.08 -29.59
CA LYS A 101 27.51 -24.04 -30.54
C LYS A 101 26.30 -24.71 -29.93
N LEU A 102 25.16 -24.64 -30.60
CA LEU A 102 23.93 -25.30 -30.20
C LEU A 102 23.71 -26.63 -30.92
N ILE A 103 23.64 -26.57 -32.22
CA ILE A 103 23.38 -27.76 -33.08
C ILE A 103 24.24 -27.68 -34.33
N ARG A 104 24.72 -28.85 -34.77
CA ARG A 104 25.41 -29.01 -36.06
C ARG A 104 24.69 -30.01 -36.94
N LEU A 105 24.44 -29.61 -38.17
CA LEU A 105 23.85 -30.46 -39.21
C LEU A 105 24.90 -31.15 -40.06
N ASN A 106 24.52 -32.24 -40.73
CA ASN A 106 25.41 -33.02 -41.63
C ASN A 106 25.80 -32.24 -42.89
N ASN A 107 25.05 -31.22 -43.28
CA ASN A 107 25.43 -30.32 -44.39
C ASN A 107 26.54 -29.33 -44.03
N GLY A 108 27.04 -29.38 -42.76
CA GLY A 108 28.09 -28.51 -42.26
C GLY A 108 27.58 -27.25 -41.54
N LYS A 109 26.27 -26.91 -41.65
CA LYS A 109 25.71 -25.75 -40.94
C LYS A 109 25.76 -25.97 -39.43
N THR A 110 26.17 -24.95 -38.70
CA THR A 110 26.18 -24.93 -37.24
C THR A 110 25.34 -23.74 -36.77
N TYR A 111 24.39 -23.99 -35.91
CA TYR A 111 23.65 -22.98 -35.20
C TYR A 111 24.39 -22.60 -33.94
N THR A 112 24.52 -21.31 -33.71
CA THR A 112 25.22 -20.74 -32.53
C THR A 112 24.29 -19.77 -31.82
N ALA A 113 24.49 -19.59 -30.53
CA ALA A 113 23.71 -18.63 -29.77
C ALA A 113 24.02 -17.19 -30.20
N ASP A 114 22.96 -16.39 -30.41
CA ASP A 114 23.07 -15.00 -30.87
C ASP A 114 23.29 -14.04 -29.68
N PHE A 115 22.94 -14.45 -28.49
CA PHE A 115 23.06 -13.73 -27.20
C PHE A 115 23.33 -14.70 -26.06
N ASP A 116 23.70 -14.14 -24.89
CA ASP A 116 23.86 -14.91 -23.64
C ASP A 116 22.47 -15.25 -23.08
N GLY A 117 22.23 -16.50 -22.73
CA GLY A 117 20.92 -16.93 -22.26
C GLY A 117 20.87 -18.38 -21.75
N THR A 118 19.67 -18.89 -21.63
CA THR A 118 19.40 -20.25 -21.20
C THR A 118 18.66 -21.00 -22.31
N VAL A 119 19.03 -22.24 -22.54
CA VAL A 119 18.33 -23.13 -23.46
C VAL A 119 16.97 -23.50 -22.88
N ASN A 120 15.89 -23.00 -23.49
CA ASN A 120 14.54 -23.30 -23.06
C ASN A 120 14.09 -24.70 -23.50
N ALA A 121 14.37 -25.07 -24.75
CA ALA A 121 13.99 -26.35 -25.29
C ALA A 121 15.00 -26.83 -26.36
N VAL A 122 15.23 -28.14 -26.44
CA VAL A 122 15.93 -28.83 -27.54
C VAL A 122 14.95 -29.84 -28.10
N ASN A 123 14.51 -29.64 -29.36
CA ASN A 123 13.43 -30.39 -29.98
C ASN A 123 13.94 -31.50 -30.94
N VAL A 124 15.25 -31.71 -31.00
CA VAL A 124 15.87 -32.70 -31.90
C VAL A 124 16.98 -33.49 -31.18
N THR A 125 17.23 -34.68 -31.69
CA THR A 125 18.31 -35.56 -31.27
C THR A 125 19.27 -35.87 -32.42
N VAL A 126 20.45 -36.38 -32.08
CA VAL A 126 21.44 -36.76 -33.10
C VAL A 126 20.85 -37.84 -34.01
N GLY A 127 20.91 -37.62 -35.31
CA GLY A 127 20.37 -38.51 -36.35
C GLY A 127 18.99 -38.10 -36.85
N ASP A 128 18.26 -37.25 -36.18
CA ASP A 128 16.98 -36.75 -36.63
C ASP A 128 17.11 -35.99 -37.97
N SER A 129 16.07 -36.05 -38.79
CA SER A 129 16.00 -35.33 -40.04
C SER A 129 14.79 -34.38 -40.00
N PRO A 130 14.93 -33.20 -39.38
CA PRO A 130 13.84 -32.25 -39.22
C PRO A 130 13.38 -31.72 -40.60
N GLU A 131 12.10 -31.51 -40.73
CA GLU A 131 11.52 -30.83 -41.89
C GLU A 131 11.89 -29.35 -41.90
N ALA A 132 11.77 -28.71 -43.08
CA ALA A 132 12.01 -27.28 -43.20
C ALA A 132 11.00 -26.51 -42.31
N GLY A 133 11.50 -25.56 -41.52
CA GLY A 133 10.72 -24.78 -40.53
C GLY A 133 10.55 -25.50 -39.18
N ALA A 134 10.97 -26.74 -39.03
CA ALA A 134 10.92 -27.43 -37.71
C ALA A 134 11.81 -26.73 -36.68
N SER A 135 11.30 -26.52 -35.50
CA SER A 135 12.04 -25.94 -34.36
C SER A 135 13.14 -26.95 -33.90
N LEU A 136 14.38 -26.47 -33.84
CA LEU A 136 15.53 -27.25 -33.41
C LEU A 136 15.88 -27.02 -31.95
N VAL A 137 16.06 -25.74 -31.60
CA VAL A 137 16.40 -25.27 -30.24
C VAL A 137 15.86 -23.88 -30.01
N GLN A 138 15.43 -23.62 -28.78
CA GLN A 138 15.01 -22.31 -28.33
C GLN A 138 15.94 -21.87 -27.20
N ILE A 139 16.39 -20.59 -27.26
CA ILE A 139 17.11 -19.93 -26.20
C ILE A 139 16.40 -18.64 -25.79
N ALA A 140 16.49 -18.29 -24.53
CA ALA A 140 15.90 -17.07 -24.01
C ALA A 140 16.78 -16.49 -22.89
N ASP A 141 16.80 -15.17 -22.80
CA ASP A 141 17.36 -14.48 -21.64
C ASP A 141 16.26 -14.32 -20.58
N PHE A 142 16.35 -15.11 -19.53
CA PHE A 142 15.42 -15.03 -18.40
C PHE A 142 15.86 -14.06 -17.31
N GLU A 143 17.06 -13.49 -17.41
CA GLU A 143 17.59 -12.54 -16.43
C GLU A 143 17.21 -11.10 -16.80
N HIS A 144 17.20 -10.74 -18.08
CA HIS A 144 16.86 -9.42 -18.57
C HIS A 144 15.47 -9.43 -19.22
N MET A 145 14.54 -8.77 -18.57
CA MET A 145 13.16 -8.69 -19.05
C MET A 145 12.73 -7.23 -19.17
N TYR A 146 11.65 -7.02 -19.88
CA TYR A 146 10.95 -5.73 -19.85
C TYR A 146 9.50 -5.91 -19.45
N VAL A 147 8.99 -4.88 -18.82
CA VAL A 147 7.57 -4.77 -18.51
C VAL A 147 6.91 -3.89 -19.55
N SER A 148 5.87 -4.39 -20.19
CA SER A 148 4.95 -3.58 -20.98
C SER A 148 3.68 -3.32 -20.18
N PHE A 149 3.38 -2.05 -19.91
CA PHE A 149 2.22 -1.66 -19.13
C PHE A 149 1.41 -0.57 -19.81
N ARG A 150 0.14 -0.46 -19.43
CA ARG A 150 -0.81 0.47 -20.01
C ARG A 150 -1.00 1.67 -19.12
N ILE A 151 -1.00 2.85 -19.73
CA ILE A 151 -1.30 4.14 -19.09
C ILE A 151 -2.55 4.67 -19.78
N ASP A 152 -3.58 5.02 -19.01
CA ASP A 152 -4.80 5.62 -19.57
C ASP A 152 -4.60 7.11 -19.91
N GLU A 153 -5.55 7.68 -20.64
CA GLU A 153 -5.48 9.07 -21.11
C GLU A 153 -5.48 10.11 -19.98
N TYR A 154 -5.98 9.77 -18.78
CA TYR A 154 -6.04 10.68 -17.64
C TYR A 154 -4.70 10.78 -16.90
N ASP A 155 -3.84 9.75 -17.05
CA ASP A 155 -2.57 9.65 -16.35
C ASP A 155 -1.34 9.86 -17.23
N ILE A 156 -1.50 9.83 -18.59
CA ILE A 156 -0.36 9.97 -19.51
C ILE A 156 0.45 11.26 -19.34
N LEU A 157 -0.21 12.35 -18.95
CA LEU A 157 0.47 13.64 -18.71
C LEU A 157 1.20 13.70 -17.37
N LYS A 158 1.00 12.72 -16.49
CA LYS A 158 1.62 12.64 -15.17
C LYS A 158 2.85 11.74 -15.16
N VAL A 159 3.13 11.07 -16.28
CA VAL A 159 4.20 10.08 -16.41
C VAL A 159 5.12 10.49 -17.55
N ALA A 160 6.43 10.41 -17.35
CA ALA A 160 7.43 10.74 -18.34
C ALA A 160 8.51 9.67 -18.45
N THR A 161 9.17 9.62 -19.61
CA THR A 161 10.39 8.82 -19.79
C THR A 161 11.46 9.29 -18.80
N GLY A 162 12.12 8.35 -18.13
CA GLY A 162 13.08 8.61 -17.06
C GLY A 162 12.49 8.66 -15.66
N ASP A 163 11.17 8.59 -15.51
CA ASP A 163 10.55 8.48 -14.19
C ASP A 163 10.91 7.16 -13.55
N ARG A 164 11.25 7.20 -12.26
CA ARG A 164 11.49 6.00 -11.46
C ARG A 164 10.18 5.24 -11.28
N CYS A 165 10.25 3.94 -11.34
CA CYS A 165 9.12 3.08 -11.07
C CYS A 165 9.56 1.83 -10.31
N THR A 166 8.63 1.27 -9.58
CA THR A 166 8.80 0.01 -8.86
C THR A 166 7.91 -1.02 -9.53
N VAL A 167 8.50 -2.14 -9.95
CA VAL A 167 7.79 -3.26 -10.57
C VAL A 167 7.62 -4.36 -9.55
N THR A 168 6.39 -4.73 -9.23
CA THR A 168 6.08 -5.80 -8.28
C THR A 168 5.35 -6.94 -9.00
N THR A 169 5.90 -8.14 -8.94
CA THR A 169 5.24 -9.34 -9.49
C THR A 169 4.06 -9.75 -8.62
N THR A 170 2.91 -10.00 -9.25
CA THR A 170 1.68 -10.36 -8.52
C THR A 170 1.77 -11.75 -7.88
N ALA A 171 2.47 -12.68 -8.53
CA ALA A 171 2.52 -14.07 -8.08
C ALA A 171 3.56 -14.34 -6.99
N THR A 172 4.70 -13.65 -7.03
CA THR A 172 5.84 -13.88 -6.12
C THR A 172 6.09 -12.71 -5.18
N GLU A 173 5.37 -11.61 -5.34
CA GLU A 173 5.51 -10.36 -4.58
C GLU A 173 6.93 -9.77 -4.58
N GLN A 174 7.75 -10.22 -5.54
CA GLN A 174 9.10 -9.68 -5.72
C GLN A 174 9.03 -8.30 -6.35
N THR A 175 9.90 -7.41 -5.88
CA THR A 175 9.92 -6.01 -6.24
C THR A 175 11.26 -5.64 -6.88
N PHE A 176 11.20 -4.94 -8.01
CA PHE A 176 12.35 -4.49 -8.79
C PHE A 176 12.26 -2.98 -9.00
N GLU A 177 13.35 -2.29 -8.74
CA GLU A 177 13.48 -0.87 -9.08
C GLU A 177 13.83 -0.72 -10.56
N SER A 178 13.15 0.21 -11.22
CA SER A 178 13.35 0.48 -12.64
C SER A 178 13.08 1.93 -12.97
N THR A 179 13.23 2.27 -14.25
CA THR A 179 12.85 3.55 -14.84
C THR A 179 12.00 3.31 -16.09
N ILE A 180 11.11 4.25 -16.38
CA ILE A 180 10.34 4.23 -17.62
C ILE A 180 11.26 4.61 -18.76
N GLU A 181 11.59 3.64 -19.60
CA GLU A 181 12.56 3.83 -20.69
C GLU A 181 11.90 4.40 -21.94
N LYS A 182 10.66 3.99 -22.20
CA LYS A 182 9.95 4.39 -23.41
C LYS A 182 8.46 4.51 -23.15
N ILE A 183 7.85 5.55 -23.73
CA ILE A 183 6.40 5.71 -23.82
C ILE A 183 6.02 5.79 -25.31
N ASN A 184 5.10 4.94 -25.73
CA ASN A 184 4.52 5.03 -27.06
C ASN A 184 3.30 5.95 -27.00
N TYR A 185 3.41 7.14 -27.57
CA TYR A 185 2.33 8.14 -27.60
C TYR A 185 1.31 7.90 -28.73
N ILE A 186 1.47 6.84 -29.50
CA ILE A 186 0.43 6.39 -30.42
C ILE A 186 -0.55 5.57 -29.60
N SER A 187 -1.74 6.12 -29.37
CA SER A 187 -2.75 5.44 -28.57
C SER A 187 -3.30 4.21 -29.27
N ALA A 188 -3.53 3.17 -28.49
CA ALA A 188 -4.43 2.09 -28.85
C ALA A 188 -5.75 2.33 -28.10
N SER A 189 -6.88 2.10 -28.76
CA SER A 189 -8.19 2.22 -28.12
C SER A 189 -8.88 0.86 -28.04
N THR A 190 -9.43 0.57 -26.88
CA THR A 190 -10.34 -0.55 -26.71
C THR A 190 -11.60 0.01 -26.08
N GLY A 191 -12.64 0.23 -26.90
CA GLY A 191 -13.85 0.93 -26.46
C GLY A 191 -13.71 2.45 -26.49
N ASN A 192 -14.18 3.14 -25.43
CA ASN A 192 -14.25 4.60 -25.38
C ASN A 192 -13.05 5.27 -24.67
N VAL A 193 -12.08 4.51 -24.20
CA VAL A 193 -10.91 5.04 -23.49
C VAL A 193 -9.64 4.74 -24.28
N ALA A 194 -8.84 5.78 -24.51
CA ALA A 194 -7.53 5.63 -25.12
C ALA A 194 -6.52 5.20 -24.06
N TYR A 195 -5.60 4.32 -24.44
CA TYR A 195 -4.47 3.95 -23.60
C TYR A 195 -3.16 4.03 -24.38
N TYR A 196 -2.10 4.27 -23.67
CA TYR A 196 -0.74 4.33 -24.16
C TYR A 196 0.07 3.19 -23.56
N THR A 197 1.13 2.77 -24.24
CA THR A 197 1.99 1.68 -23.75
C THR A 197 3.33 2.26 -23.31
N ALA A 198 3.76 1.93 -22.10
CA ALA A 198 5.07 2.24 -21.62
C ALA A 198 5.87 0.97 -21.37
N THR A 199 7.20 1.11 -21.38
CA THR A 199 8.17 0.03 -21.21
C THR A 199 9.18 0.41 -20.14
N ALA A 200 9.46 -0.53 -19.23
CA ALA A 200 10.50 -0.45 -18.22
C ALA A 200 11.31 -1.76 -18.23
N TYR A 201 12.64 -1.68 -18.16
CA TYR A 201 13.51 -2.85 -18.12
C TYR A 201 13.81 -3.25 -16.68
N VAL A 202 13.84 -4.55 -16.45
CA VAL A 202 14.15 -5.13 -15.14
C VAL A 202 15.13 -6.28 -15.27
N THR A 203 16.05 -6.38 -14.32
CA THR A 203 16.87 -7.57 -14.15
C THR A 203 16.23 -8.38 -13.04
N VAL A 204 15.86 -9.61 -13.36
CA VAL A 204 15.14 -10.48 -12.44
C VAL A 204 16.01 -11.64 -12.00
N GLU A 205 15.78 -12.08 -10.77
CA GLU A 205 16.44 -13.23 -10.19
C GLU A 205 15.41 -14.21 -9.65
N GLY A 206 15.73 -15.50 -9.70
CA GLY A 206 14.90 -16.53 -9.10
C GLY A 206 13.70 -16.96 -9.94
N ASN A 207 12.54 -17.14 -9.30
CA ASN A 207 11.36 -17.75 -9.91
C ASN A 207 10.42 -16.71 -10.56
N VAL A 208 10.97 -15.89 -11.42
CA VAL A 208 10.21 -14.90 -12.21
C VAL A 208 10.30 -15.27 -13.69
N TYR A 209 9.14 -15.37 -14.33
CA TYR A 209 9.02 -15.88 -15.68
C TYR A 209 8.28 -14.91 -16.61
N PRO A 210 8.58 -14.93 -17.93
CA PRO A 210 7.84 -14.16 -18.91
C PRO A 210 6.35 -14.52 -18.88
N GLY A 211 5.51 -13.52 -19.10
CA GLY A 211 4.05 -13.64 -19.02
C GLY A 211 3.46 -13.40 -17.63
N MET A 212 4.28 -13.35 -16.58
CA MET A 212 3.80 -13.01 -15.25
C MET A 212 3.24 -11.60 -15.22
N GLN A 213 2.11 -11.44 -14.52
CA GLN A 213 1.49 -10.14 -14.29
C GLN A 213 2.26 -9.36 -13.23
N VAL A 214 2.39 -8.08 -13.48
CA VAL A 214 3.08 -7.15 -12.58
C VAL A 214 2.27 -5.89 -12.35
N THR A 215 2.49 -5.27 -11.21
CA THR A 215 2.04 -3.90 -10.92
C THR A 215 3.25 -2.97 -11.01
N VAL A 216 3.13 -1.94 -11.83
CA VAL A 216 4.14 -0.87 -11.95
C VAL A 216 3.66 0.33 -11.16
N THR A 217 4.40 0.70 -10.12
CA THR A 217 4.10 1.85 -9.27
C THR A 217 5.05 3.00 -9.61
N VAL A 218 4.48 4.14 -9.99
CA VAL A 218 5.23 5.35 -10.33
C VAL A 218 4.95 6.39 -9.25
N PRO A 219 5.92 6.73 -8.39
CA PRO A 219 5.76 7.77 -7.39
C PRO A 219 5.58 9.12 -8.07
N GLN A 220 4.58 9.89 -7.63
CA GLN A 220 4.26 11.20 -8.19
C GLN A 220 4.73 12.33 -7.28
N GLU A 221 4.26 12.29 -6.07
CA GLU A 221 4.53 13.31 -5.06
C GLU A 221 4.94 12.60 -3.77
N GLU A 222 6.01 13.05 -3.17
CA GLU A 222 6.54 12.48 -1.94
C GLU A 222 6.77 13.60 -0.93
N ALA A 223 6.14 13.48 0.22
CA ALA A 223 6.43 14.31 1.38
C ALA A 223 7.28 13.50 2.36
N LEU A 224 8.57 13.74 2.35
CA LEU A 224 9.52 13.13 3.29
C LEU A 224 9.37 13.77 4.67
N ASP A 225 9.51 12.96 5.71
CA ASP A 225 9.47 13.41 7.12
C ASP A 225 8.20 14.19 7.49
N ALA A 226 7.09 13.87 6.84
CA ALA A 226 5.79 14.46 7.13
C ALA A 226 5.26 13.92 8.48
N VAL A 227 4.55 14.78 9.21
CA VAL A 227 3.81 14.33 10.39
C VAL A 227 2.56 13.60 9.94
N VAL A 228 2.50 12.30 10.23
CA VAL A 228 1.39 11.42 9.86
C VAL A 228 0.53 11.16 11.07
N LEU A 229 -0.78 11.35 10.90
CA LEU A 229 -1.78 11.05 11.91
C LEU A 229 -2.85 10.13 11.29
N LYS A 230 -3.39 9.20 12.09
CA LYS A 230 -4.51 8.37 11.61
C LYS A 230 -5.72 9.24 11.29
N ALA A 231 -6.44 8.91 10.23
CA ALA A 231 -7.64 9.66 9.80
C ALA A 231 -8.70 9.73 10.90
N ASP A 232 -8.81 8.70 11.74
CA ASP A 232 -9.75 8.64 12.87
C ASP A 232 -9.49 9.68 13.97
N ALA A 233 -8.26 10.23 14.02
CA ALA A 233 -7.90 11.30 14.94
C ALA A 233 -8.37 12.68 14.47
N LEU A 234 -8.76 12.81 13.19
CA LEU A 234 -9.21 14.07 12.61
C LEU A 234 -10.70 14.26 12.80
N SER A 235 -11.09 15.46 13.22
CA SER A 235 -12.46 15.93 13.24
C SER A 235 -12.62 17.08 12.23
N PHE A 236 -13.83 17.24 11.71
CA PHE A 236 -14.13 18.30 10.74
C PHE A 236 -15.26 19.18 11.28
N ASP A 237 -15.10 20.48 11.16
CA ASP A 237 -16.15 21.42 11.52
C ASP A 237 -17.17 21.61 10.39
N MET A 238 -18.20 22.43 10.64
CA MET A 238 -19.25 22.70 9.64
C MET A 238 -18.75 23.43 8.38
N ARG A 239 -17.51 23.94 8.39
CA ARG A 239 -16.85 24.57 7.24
C ARG A 239 -15.86 23.61 6.56
N ASN A 240 -15.89 22.31 6.95
CA ASN A 240 -14.98 21.28 6.47
C ASN A 240 -13.50 21.59 6.78
N GLN A 241 -13.22 22.31 7.87
CA GLN A 241 -11.88 22.53 8.37
C GLN A 241 -11.50 21.40 9.31
N ALA A 242 -10.34 20.79 9.06
CA ALA A 242 -9.82 19.72 9.90
C ALA A 242 -9.26 20.30 11.21
N PHE A 243 -9.54 19.61 12.31
CA PHE A 243 -8.97 19.92 13.62
C PHE A 243 -8.75 18.65 14.41
N VAL A 244 -7.91 18.75 15.44
CA VAL A 244 -7.64 17.70 16.41
C VAL A 244 -7.88 18.24 17.81
N PHE A 245 -8.19 17.35 18.74
CA PHE A 245 -8.17 17.67 20.15
C PHE A 245 -6.81 17.32 20.74
N VAL A 246 -6.19 18.26 21.42
CA VAL A 246 -4.88 18.08 22.06
C VAL A 246 -5.03 18.35 23.56
N GLN A 247 -4.46 17.50 24.38
CA GLN A 247 -4.41 17.71 25.83
C GLN A 247 -3.16 18.53 26.18
N ASP A 248 -3.36 19.62 26.93
CA ASP A 248 -2.25 20.42 27.44
C ASP A 248 -1.57 19.76 28.67
N GLU A 249 -0.46 20.33 29.12
CA GLU A 249 0.29 19.85 30.29
C GLU A 249 -0.54 19.85 31.59
N ASN A 250 -1.65 20.57 31.62
CA ASN A 250 -2.57 20.65 32.76
C ASN A 250 -3.76 19.67 32.63
N GLY A 251 -3.76 18.80 31.59
CA GLY A 251 -4.82 17.86 31.34
C GLY A 251 -6.08 18.46 30.71
N ARG A 252 -6.03 19.70 30.22
CA ARG A 252 -7.16 20.34 29.53
C ARG A 252 -7.13 19.99 28.06
N VAL A 253 -8.26 19.54 27.55
CA VAL A 253 -8.43 19.22 26.13
C VAL A 253 -8.82 20.47 25.37
N GLY A 254 -8.01 20.85 24.40
CA GLY A 254 -8.21 22.00 23.52
C GLY A 254 -8.31 21.59 22.05
N ARG A 255 -9.09 22.35 21.26
CA ARG A 255 -9.15 22.22 19.81
C ARG A 255 -7.91 22.88 19.19
N THR A 256 -7.24 22.17 18.29
CA THR A 256 -6.16 22.72 17.46
C THR A 256 -6.51 22.51 15.99
N ASP A 257 -6.58 23.57 15.22
CA ASP A 257 -6.86 23.50 13.79
C ASP A 257 -5.62 22.96 13.06
N VAL A 258 -5.83 21.92 12.25
CA VAL A 258 -4.78 21.31 11.44
C VAL A 258 -4.92 21.82 10.01
N PRO A 259 -3.94 22.57 9.48
CA PRO A 259 -3.97 22.90 8.09
C PRO A 259 -3.82 21.63 7.27
N LEU A 260 -4.83 21.32 6.44
CA LEU A 260 -4.73 20.23 5.48
C LEU A 260 -3.66 20.61 4.45
N PHE A 261 -2.54 19.90 4.45
CA PHE A 261 -1.48 20.11 3.48
C PHE A 261 -1.92 19.59 2.12
N ARG A 262 -1.79 20.45 1.13
CA ARG A 262 -1.61 20.01 -0.24
C ARG A 262 -0.19 19.46 -0.34
N ILE A 263 -0.05 18.21 -0.78
CA ILE A 263 1.27 17.65 -1.12
C ILE A 263 1.88 18.57 -2.19
N PRO A 264 3.08 19.14 -1.95
CA PRO A 264 3.72 20.02 -2.95
C PRO A 264 3.99 19.24 -4.23
N LYS A 265 3.75 19.88 -5.39
CA LYS A 265 4.11 19.28 -6.67
C LYS A 265 5.63 19.11 -6.76
N ARG A 266 6.08 18.11 -7.52
CA ARG A 266 7.50 17.84 -7.78
C ARG A 266 8.25 19.13 -8.14
N GLY A 267 9.21 19.52 -7.31
CA GLY A 267 10.00 20.77 -7.49
C GLY A 267 9.51 21.98 -6.70
N GLU A 268 8.37 21.93 -6.02
CA GLU A 268 7.97 22.95 -5.07
C GLU A 268 8.54 22.61 -3.67
N SER A 269 9.22 23.58 -3.06
CA SER A 269 9.59 23.46 -1.65
C SER A 269 8.33 23.52 -0.79
N ALA A 270 8.24 22.65 0.22
CA ALA A 270 7.12 22.65 1.14
C ALA A 270 6.91 24.04 1.76
N PRO A 271 5.67 24.59 1.74
CA PRO A 271 5.43 25.99 2.12
C PRO A 271 5.60 26.30 3.61
N TYR A 272 5.93 25.32 4.44
CA TYR A 272 6.09 25.50 5.88
C TYR A 272 7.32 24.74 6.40
N GLY A 273 8.38 25.52 6.69
CA GLY A 273 9.47 25.06 7.55
C GLY A 273 8.99 24.79 8.98
N ASP A 274 9.54 23.77 9.59
CA ASP A 274 9.69 23.40 11.02
C ASP A 274 8.62 23.73 12.08
N ARG A 275 7.42 24.18 11.76
CA ARG A 275 6.45 24.67 12.75
C ARG A 275 5.19 23.82 12.96
N ALA A 276 5.08 22.66 12.40
CA ALA A 276 4.01 21.72 12.77
C ALA A 276 4.49 20.79 13.90
N GLN A 277 4.78 21.34 15.07
CA GLN A 277 4.84 20.53 16.30
C GLN A 277 3.41 20.16 16.68
N VAL A 278 2.93 19.04 16.21
CA VAL A 278 1.81 18.35 16.86
C VAL A 278 2.41 17.72 18.11
N LEU A 279 2.06 18.27 19.27
CA LEU A 279 2.47 17.75 20.57
C LEU A 279 1.95 16.31 20.72
N PRO A 280 2.70 15.42 21.40
CA PRO A 280 2.23 14.06 21.66
C PRO A 280 0.96 14.10 22.51
N GLY A 281 -0.06 13.37 22.08
CA GLY A 281 -1.34 13.24 22.77
C GLY A 281 -2.53 13.90 22.06
N THR A 282 -2.90 13.39 20.89
CA THR A 282 -4.12 13.82 20.19
C THR A 282 -5.29 12.96 20.65
N LEU A 283 -6.37 13.59 21.10
CA LEU A 283 -7.56 12.92 21.64
C LEU A 283 -8.74 13.10 20.71
N ASN A 284 -9.49 12.04 20.43
CA ASN A 284 -10.75 12.10 19.69
C ASN A 284 -11.90 11.58 20.58
N PRO A 285 -13.03 12.30 20.72
CA PRO A 285 -14.17 11.79 21.49
C PRO A 285 -14.80 10.60 20.77
N THR A 286 -14.97 9.50 21.48
CA THR A 286 -15.77 8.36 21.01
C THR A 286 -17.24 8.73 20.94
N ARG A 287 -17.91 8.41 19.84
CA ARG A 287 -19.37 8.56 19.63
C ARG A 287 -20.17 7.61 20.48
#